data_73988e5ca9000a1bc447c73a01bf8bf7
#
_entry.id   73988e5ca9000a1bc447c73a01bf8bf7
#
_cell.length_a   1.000
_cell.length_b   1.000
_cell.length_c   1.000
_cell.angle_alpha   90.00
_cell.angle_beta   90.00
_cell.angle_gamma   90.00
#
_symmetry.space_group_name_H-M   'P 1'
#
loop_
_entity.id
_entity.type
_entity.pdbx_description
1 polymer ?
#
loop_
_entity_poly.entity_id
_entity_poly.type
_entity_poly.pdbx_seq_one_letter_code
_entity_poly.pdbx_strand_id
1 'polypeptide(L)'
;MSEQTEELTGTILEVFIPGPGENPEDPNDMERTLFLGAAQEALDSGVDIEVYSTDSYPSAFEECEPVAEQIAMSGADVLPIMLVNGEVKVSFMYPTVEQITRFSKAHKV
;
A
#
# COMPACT_ATOMS: atom_id res chain seq x y z
N MET A 1 24.00 -1.30 -19.08
CA MET A 1 23.95 -1.58 -18.60
C MET A 1 23.29 -2.24 -17.99
N SER A 2 23.20 -2.79 -17.78
CA SER A 2 22.71 -3.58 -17.12
C SER A 2 21.66 -3.21 -16.31
N GLU A 3 21.38 -2.12 -16.17
CA GLU A 3 20.35 -1.68 -15.40
C GLU A 3 19.06 -2.16 -15.85
N GLN A 4 18.93 -2.60 -16.99
CA GLN A 4 17.68 -3.12 -17.41
C GLN A 4 17.20 -4.19 -16.51
N THR A 5 18.09 -4.93 -15.94
CA THR A 5 17.70 -5.98 -15.04
C THR A 5 16.91 -5.45 -13.91
N GLU A 6 17.31 -4.32 -13.40
CA GLU A 6 16.59 -3.77 -12.31
C GLU A 6 15.22 -3.36 -12.70
N GLU A 7 15.08 -2.86 -13.90
CA GLU A 7 13.75 -2.49 -14.31
C GLU A 7 12.83 -3.64 -14.37
N LEU A 8 13.34 -4.80 -14.71
CA LEU A 8 12.48 -5.95 -14.81
C LEU A 8 11.92 -6.37 -13.47
N THR A 9 12.61 -6.01 -12.40
CA THR A 9 12.11 -6.40 -11.10
C THR A 9 11.48 -5.25 -10.39
N GLY A 10 11.20 -4.17 -11.08
CA GLY A 10 11.04 -2.91 -10.44
C GLY A 10 9.69 -2.50 -9.91
N THR A 11 8.67 -3.32 -9.98
CA THR A 11 7.37 -2.85 -9.47
C THR A 11 7.31 -3.05 -7.97
N ILE A 12 7.23 -1.95 -7.25
CA ILE A 12 7.14 -1.96 -5.80
C ILE A 12 5.82 -1.34 -5.40
N LEU A 13 5.04 -2.07 -4.62
CA LEU A 13 3.78 -1.58 -4.11
C LEU A 13 3.98 -1.18 -2.65
N GLU A 14 3.56 0.02 -2.31
CA GLU A 14 3.63 0.50 -0.94
C GLU A 14 2.23 0.88 -0.51
N VAL A 15 1.78 0.34 0.61
CA VAL A 15 0.42 0.59 1.08
C VAL A 15 0.49 1.19 2.47
N PHE A 16 -0.10 2.36 2.62
CA PHE A 16 -0.11 3.09 3.88
C PHE A 16 -1.51 2.99 4.48
N ILE A 17 -1.63 2.35 5.62
CA ILE A 17 -2.93 2.04 6.20
C ILE A 17 -3.04 2.62 7.61
N PRO A 18 -4.26 2.84 8.08
CA PRO A 18 -4.46 3.25 9.49
C PRO A 18 -4.15 2.08 10.41
N GLY A 19 -3.80 2.39 11.64
CA GLY A 19 -3.60 1.36 12.64
C GLY A 19 -4.91 0.70 13.02
N PRO A 20 -4.84 -0.31 13.88
CA PRO A 20 -6.06 -1.01 14.30
C PRO A 20 -6.98 -0.07 15.08
N GLY A 21 -8.27 -0.25 14.88
CA GLY A 21 -9.25 0.51 15.60
C GLY A 21 -9.43 -0.03 17.01
N GLU A 22 -10.17 0.72 17.80
CA GLU A 22 -10.42 0.30 19.16
C GLU A 22 -11.55 -0.71 19.27
N ASN A 23 -12.40 -0.72 18.26
CA ASN A 23 -13.55 -1.60 18.27
C ASN A 23 -13.32 -2.75 17.30
N PRO A 24 -13.16 -3.97 17.81
CA PRO A 24 -12.87 -5.10 16.91
C PRO A 24 -14.01 -5.43 15.94
N GLU A 25 -15.18 -4.85 16.17
CA GLU A 25 -16.30 -5.07 15.26
C GLU A 25 -16.39 -4.00 14.20
N ASP A 26 -15.50 -3.03 14.22
CA ASP A 26 -15.50 -1.96 13.23
C ASP A 26 -15.27 -2.55 11.85
N PRO A 27 -16.12 -2.24 10.87
CA PRO A 27 -15.91 -2.74 9.50
C PRO A 27 -14.54 -2.38 8.93
N ASN A 28 -14.00 -1.23 9.29
CA ASN A 28 -12.69 -0.86 8.81
C ASN A 28 -11.62 -1.80 9.32
N ASP A 29 -11.77 -2.30 10.55
CA ASP A 29 -10.81 -3.23 11.11
C ASP A 29 -10.89 -4.56 10.39
N MET A 30 -12.08 -4.98 10.01
CA MET A 30 -12.23 -6.21 9.26
C MET A 30 -11.59 -6.11 7.89
N GLU A 31 -11.80 -4.99 7.22
CA GLU A 31 -11.17 -4.77 5.91
C GLU A 31 -9.66 -4.72 6.03
N ARG A 32 -9.18 -4.12 7.10
CA ARG A 32 -7.75 -4.06 7.35
C ARG A 32 -7.18 -5.47 7.49
N THR A 33 -7.84 -6.31 8.25
CA THR A 33 -7.38 -7.68 8.46
C THR A 33 -7.39 -8.47 7.16
N LEU A 34 -8.44 -8.32 6.38
CA LEU A 34 -8.53 -9.00 5.09
C LEU A 34 -7.43 -8.53 4.15
N PHE A 35 -7.17 -7.23 4.14
CA PHE A 35 -6.12 -6.70 3.31
C PHE A 35 -4.76 -7.24 3.72
N LEU A 36 -4.49 -7.30 5.03
CA LEU A 36 -3.21 -7.80 5.49
C LEU A 36 -2.99 -9.25 5.08
N GLY A 37 -4.05 -10.05 5.08
CA GLY A 37 -3.95 -11.41 4.58
C GLY A 37 -3.65 -11.44 3.10
N ALA A 38 -4.30 -10.59 2.33
CA ALA A 38 -4.05 -10.52 0.89
C ALA A 38 -2.63 -10.06 0.60
N ALA A 39 -2.13 -9.10 1.38
CA ALA A 39 -0.77 -8.61 1.18
C ALA A 39 0.25 -9.71 1.49
N GLN A 40 -0.02 -10.50 2.51
CA GLN A 40 0.88 -11.60 2.85
C GLN A 40 0.91 -12.63 1.72
N GLU A 41 -0.24 -12.94 1.16
CA GLU A 41 -0.29 -13.87 0.04
C GLU A 41 0.48 -13.33 -1.15
N ALA A 42 0.39 -12.04 -1.39
CA ALA A 42 1.11 -11.42 -2.50
C ALA A 42 2.61 -11.53 -2.27
N LEU A 43 3.06 -11.28 -1.05
CA LEU A 43 4.47 -11.44 -0.73
C LEU A 43 4.93 -12.87 -0.98
N ASP A 44 4.13 -13.82 -0.56
CA ASP A 44 4.48 -15.24 -0.72
C ASP A 44 4.53 -15.62 -2.19
N SER A 45 3.81 -14.89 -3.03
CA SER A 45 3.81 -15.14 -4.46
C SER A 45 4.92 -14.43 -5.20
N GLY A 46 5.71 -13.63 -4.50
CA GLY A 46 6.81 -12.93 -5.15
C GLY A 46 6.53 -11.48 -5.50
N VAL A 47 5.40 -10.95 -5.08
CA VAL A 47 5.08 -9.53 -5.30
C VAL A 47 5.83 -8.70 -4.27
N ASP A 48 6.46 -7.62 -4.73
CA ASP A 48 7.18 -6.73 -3.85
C ASP A 48 6.21 -5.73 -3.28
N ILE A 49 5.67 -6.00 -2.11
CA ILE A 49 4.67 -5.15 -1.48
C ILE A 49 5.08 -4.89 -0.03
N GLU A 50 5.02 -3.63 0.36
CA GLU A 50 5.34 -3.21 1.72
C GLU A 50 4.14 -2.49 2.31
N VAL A 51 3.86 -2.77 3.57
CA VAL A 51 2.72 -2.19 4.25
C VAL A 51 3.20 -1.39 5.45
N TYR A 52 2.75 -0.15 5.55
CA TYR A 52 3.08 0.72 6.66
C TYR A 52 1.81 1.15 7.35
N SER A 53 1.76 1.02 8.68
CA SER A 53 0.59 1.46 9.42
C SER A 53 0.98 2.60 10.35
N THR A 54 -0.01 3.40 10.71
CA THR A 54 0.25 4.59 11.52
C THR A 54 0.77 4.25 12.91
N ASP A 55 0.46 3.07 13.41
CA ASP A 55 0.94 2.69 14.75
C ASP A 55 2.31 2.05 14.71
N SER A 56 2.70 1.43 13.61
CA SER A 56 3.98 0.74 13.51
C SER A 56 5.08 1.56 12.87
N TYR A 57 4.72 2.36 11.89
CA TYR A 57 5.71 3.12 11.12
C TYR A 57 5.24 4.55 10.88
N PRO A 58 5.01 5.32 11.94
CA PRO A 58 4.47 6.68 11.72
C PRO A 58 5.42 7.57 10.91
N SER A 59 6.72 7.35 11.02
CA SER A 59 7.65 8.21 10.29
C SER A 59 7.57 7.97 8.78
N ALA A 60 7.16 6.78 8.35
CA ALA A 60 7.05 6.51 6.92
C ALA A 60 6.02 7.43 6.28
N PHE A 61 4.99 7.81 7.03
CA PHE A 61 3.95 8.69 6.50
C PHE A 61 4.45 10.11 6.27
N GLU A 62 5.41 10.53 7.06
CA GLU A 62 5.99 11.86 6.91
C GLU A 62 7.05 11.86 5.84
N GLU A 63 7.76 10.78 5.69
CA GLU A 63 8.87 10.70 4.74
C GLU A 63 8.41 10.47 3.32
N CYS A 64 7.23 9.93 3.15
CA CYS A 64 6.71 9.69 1.81
C CYS A 64 5.92 10.90 1.36
N GLU A 65 6.50 11.71 0.52
CA GLU A 65 5.93 12.99 0.13
C GLU A 65 4.52 12.89 -0.43
N PRO A 66 4.23 11.98 -1.36
CA PRO A 66 2.87 11.90 -1.89
C PRO A 66 1.84 11.55 -0.81
N VAL A 67 2.21 10.71 0.15
CA VAL A 67 1.29 10.36 1.23
C VAL A 67 1.09 11.54 2.17
N ALA A 68 2.18 12.22 2.52
CA ALA A 68 2.09 13.35 3.42
C ALA A 68 1.21 14.44 2.81
N GLU A 69 1.33 14.66 1.51
CA GLU A 69 0.51 15.64 0.83
C GLU A 69 -0.96 15.28 0.85
N GLN A 70 -1.27 14.02 0.60
CA GLN A 70 -2.66 13.58 0.62
C GLN A 70 -3.28 13.77 1.99
N ILE A 71 -2.53 13.45 3.03
CA ILE A 71 -3.03 13.60 4.38
C ILE A 71 -3.21 15.09 4.72
N ALA A 72 -2.30 15.92 4.27
CA ALA A 72 -2.40 17.35 4.51
C ALA A 72 -3.63 17.94 3.85
N MET A 73 -4.00 17.42 2.68
CA MET A 73 -5.13 17.94 1.94
C MET A 73 -6.46 17.37 2.39
N SER A 74 -6.50 16.11 2.72
CA SER A 74 -7.75 15.42 2.98
C SER A 74 -7.88 14.85 4.38
N GLY A 75 -6.82 14.92 5.18
CA GLY A 75 -6.86 14.34 6.52
C GLY A 75 -6.61 12.84 6.47
N ALA A 76 -6.61 12.24 7.64
CA ALA A 76 -6.32 10.81 7.76
C ALA A 76 -7.38 9.93 7.09
N ASP A 77 -8.52 10.51 6.76
CA ASP A 77 -9.57 9.75 6.09
C ASP A 77 -9.14 9.27 4.70
N VAL A 78 -8.09 9.87 4.15
CA VAL A 78 -7.61 9.46 2.83
C VAL A 78 -6.99 8.06 2.86
N LEU A 79 -6.58 7.59 4.03
CA LEU A 79 -6.03 6.26 4.15
C LEU A 79 -7.12 5.21 4.01
N PRO A 80 -6.83 4.06 3.42
CA PRO A 80 -5.49 3.61 2.95
C PRO A 80 -5.10 4.23 1.62
N ILE A 81 -3.79 4.28 1.39
CA ILE A 81 -3.24 4.77 0.13
C ILE A 81 -2.28 3.72 -0.39
N MET A 82 -2.39 3.39 -1.67
CA MET A 82 -1.42 2.49 -2.29
C MET A 82 -0.67 3.24 -3.38
N LEU A 83 0.65 3.09 -3.33
CA LEU A 83 1.52 3.65 -4.36
C LEU A 83 2.13 2.53 -5.18
N VAL A 84 2.30 2.79 -6.46
CA VAL A 84 3.00 1.88 -7.35
C VAL A 84 4.22 2.64 -7.84
N ASN A 85 5.40 2.17 -7.44
CA ASN A 85 6.66 2.83 -7.78
C ASN A 85 6.64 4.30 -7.41
N GLY A 86 6.09 4.60 -6.23
CA GLY A 86 6.08 5.96 -5.71
C GLY A 86 4.93 6.83 -6.17
N GLU A 87 4.02 6.30 -6.97
CA GLU A 87 2.92 7.07 -7.50
C GLU A 87 1.61 6.58 -6.92
N VAL A 88 0.77 7.49 -6.41
CA VAL A 88 -0.49 7.12 -5.79
C VAL A 88 -1.44 6.56 -6.83
N LYS A 89 -1.93 5.36 -6.61
CA LYS A 89 -2.88 4.71 -7.51
C LYS A 89 -4.23 4.41 -6.85
N VAL A 90 -4.23 4.22 -5.54
CA VAL A 90 -5.47 3.95 -4.81
C VAL A 90 -5.47 4.78 -3.56
N SER A 91 -6.60 5.38 -3.23
CA SER A 91 -6.74 6.11 -1.96
C SER A 91 -8.17 5.95 -1.47
N PHE A 92 -8.37 6.17 -0.19
CA PHE A 92 -9.65 6.07 0.48
C PHE A 92 -10.18 4.64 0.60
N MET A 93 -9.45 3.64 0.13
CA MET A 93 -9.93 2.27 0.20
C MET A 93 -8.75 1.31 0.14
N TYR A 94 -8.93 0.13 0.69
CA TYR A 94 -7.91 -0.91 0.60
C TYR A 94 -7.89 -1.49 -0.81
N PRO A 95 -6.71 -1.72 -1.36
CA PRO A 95 -6.66 -2.37 -2.67
C PRO A 95 -7.14 -3.81 -2.58
N THR A 96 -7.78 -4.28 -3.64
CA THR A 96 -8.24 -5.65 -3.69
C THR A 96 -7.11 -6.55 -4.17
N VAL A 97 -7.29 -7.85 -3.98
CA VAL A 97 -6.31 -8.81 -4.50
C VAL A 97 -6.12 -8.61 -5.99
N GLU A 98 -7.22 -8.36 -6.69
CA GLU A 98 -7.16 -8.15 -8.13
C GLU A 98 -6.33 -6.93 -8.48
N GLN A 99 -6.52 -5.85 -7.73
CA GLN A 99 -5.74 -4.63 -7.96
C GLN A 99 -4.27 -4.86 -7.66
N ILE A 100 -3.97 -5.54 -6.57
CA ILE A 100 -2.59 -5.83 -6.22
C ILE A 100 -1.93 -6.60 -7.35
N THR A 101 -2.59 -7.62 -7.85
CA THR A 101 -2.04 -8.43 -8.92
C THR A 101 -1.85 -7.63 -10.18
N ARG A 102 -2.85 -6.83 -10.52
CA ARG A 102 -2.79 -6.03 -11.73
C ARG A 102 -1.64 -5.03 -11.70
N PHE A 103 -1.52 -4.32 -10.58
CA PHE A 103 -0.48 -3.30 -10.49
C PHE A 103 0.91 -3.91 -10.40
N SER A 104 1.02 -5.09 -9.80
CA SER A 104 2.32 -5.74 -9.72
C SER A 104 2.83 -6.14 -11.10
N LYS A 105 1.94 -6.30 -12.06
CA LYS A 105 2.32 -6.66 -13.41
C LYS A 105 2.31 -5.51 -14.38
N ALA A 106 1.81 -4.38 -13.97
CA ALA A 106 1.60 -3.27 -14.90
C ALA A 106 2.90 -2.74 -15.46
N HIS A 107 3.98 -2.92 -14.74
CA HIS A 107 5.27 -2.40 -15.14
C HIS A 107 5.96 -3.28 -16.16
N LYS A 108 5.42 -4.45 -16.38
CA LYS A 108 6.06 -5.36 -17.25
C LYS A 108 5.69 -5.11 -18.63
N VAL A 109 6.06 -4.51 -19.39
CA VAL A 109 5.55 -4.36 -20.72
C VAL A 109 6.50 -4.80 -21.80
#